data_c24e440c9fabc5a4fdfaf1dfbeaf1f1d
#
_entry.id   c24e440c9fabc5a4fdfaf1dfbeaf1f1d
#
_cell.length_a   1.000
_cell.length_b   1.000
_cell.length_c   1.000
_cell.angle_alpha   90.00
_cell.angle_beta   90.00
_cell.angle_gamma   90.00
#
_symmetry.space_group_name_H-M   'P 1'
#
loop_
_entity.id
_entity.type
_entity.pdbx_description
1 polymer ?
#
loop_
_entity_poly.entity_id
_entity_poly.type
_entity_poly.pdbx_seq_one_letter_code
_entity_poly.pdbx_strand_id
1 'polypeptide(L)'
;MGKFDGITSFEAPSTTSGQTQDGYPGGDLQQLVVDQTGTVIGVFTNGKSYSLAQVAIAKFVNNEGLMSEGGTLFSASPNSGDPIIGTAGTGGRGNIQPSSLEMSNVDLSRSLTQLIVVQRGFQANSKTITTSDQMLNTLLQLKR
;
A
#
# COMPACT_ATOMS: atom_id res chain seq x y z
N MET A 1 -7.93 34.06 31.51
CA MET A 1 -8.00 34.84 32.75
C MET A 1 -9.21 34.35 33.52
N GLY A 2 -9.00 33.44 34.48
CA GLY A 2 -10.12 32.82 35.23
C GLY A 2 -10.82 33.84 36.12
N LYS A 3 -12.14 33.92 35.99
CA LYS A 3 -12.95 34.71 36.92
C LYS A 3 -13.12 33.92 38.20
N PHE A 4 -12.65 34.50 39.30
CA PHE A 4 -12.92 33.99 40.65
C PHE A 4 -14.24 34.59 41.17
N ASP A 5 -15.34 34.28 40.52
CA ASP A 5 -16.66 34.64 41.01
C ASP A 5 -17.11 33.56 42.03
N GLY A 6 -17.18 33.93 43.27
CA GLY A 6 -17.69 33.05 44.34
C GLY A 6 -16.81 32.87 45.56
N ILE A 7 -15.76 33.70 45.72
CA ILE A 7 -14.97 33.70 46.97
C ILE A 7 -15.62 34.72 47.91
N THR A 8 -16.28 34.24 48.93
CA THR A 8 -16.79 35.07 50.04
C THR A 8 -15.90 34.84 51.28
N SER A 9 -15.45 35.94 51.90
CA SER A 9 -14.67 35.87 53.11
C SER A 9 -15.59 35.85 54.30
N PHE A 10 -15.81 34.68 54.89
CA PHE A 10 -16.48 34.49 56.18
C PHE A 10 -15.49 33.83 57.14
N GLU A 11 -15.75 34.00 58.42
CA GLU A 11 -14.97 33.38 59.53
C GLU A 11 -15.32 31.86 59.65
N ALA A 12 -15.30 31.15 58.53
CA ALA A 12 -15.54 29.72 58.39
C ALA A 12 -14.41 29.12 57.55
N PRO A 13 -14.11 27.82 57.67
CA PRO A 13 -13.10 27.18 56.81
C PRO A 13 -13.43 27.40 55.32
N SER A 14 -12.44 27.86 54.56
CA SER A 14 -12.58 28.12 53.13
C SER A 14 -13.03 26.89 52.38
N THR A 15 -14.20 26.92 51.81
CA THR A 15 -14.70 25.88 50.91
C THR A 15 -14.82 26.44 49.49
N THR A 16 -14.15 25.79 48.55
CA THR A 16 -14.31 26.12 47.12
C THR A 16 -15.50 25.34 46.59
N SER A 17 -16.58 26.02 46.29
CA SER A 17 -17.76 25.44 45.64
C SER A 17 -17.76 25.83 44.16
N GLY A 18 -17.55 24.85 43.30
CA GLY A 18 -17.60 25.00 41.85
C GLY A 18 -16.23 25.15 41.19
N GLN A 19 -15.60 24.04 40.90
CA GLN A 19 -14.45 23.97 40.03
C GLN A 19 -14.91 23.43 38.69
N THR A 20 -14.80 24.20 37.62
CA THR A 20 -15.03 23.76 36.25
C THR A 20 -13.72 23.63 35.54
N GLN A 21 -13.48 22.49 34.89
CA GLN A 21 -12.31 22.27 34.07
C GLN A 21 -12.76 21.85 32.67
N ASP A 22 -11.99 22.27 31.67
CA ASP A 22 -12.16 21.92 30.27
C ASP A 22 -11.07 20.92 29.79
N GLY A 23 -10.19 20.52 30.70
CA GLY A 23 -9.15 19.53 30.47
C GLY A 23 -9.70 18.10 30.47
N TYR A 24 -8.96 17.22 29.84
CA TYR A 24 -9.22 15.78 29.82
C TYR A 24 -8.10 15.03 30.54
N PRO A 25 -8.42 13.90 31.20
CA PRO A 25 -7.38 13.05 31.79
C PRO A 25 -6.48 12.50 30.69
N GLY A 26 -5.23 12.21 31.02
CA GLY A 26 -4.31 11.52 30.14
C GLY A 26 -4.89 10.19 29.68
N GLY A 27 -4.65 9.81 28.44
CA GLY A 27 -5.13 8.56 27.87
C GLY A 27 -4.02 7.86 27.11
N ASP A 28 -3.96 6.54 27.22
CA ASP A 28 -3.08 5.70 26.42
C ASP A 28 -3.69 5.40 25.08
N LEU A 29 -2.85 5.17 24.06
CA LEU A 29 -3.31 4.80 22.73
C LEU A 29 -3.93 3.39 22.78
N GLN A 30 -5.22 3.29 22.49
CA GLN A 30 -5.96 2.04 22.47
C GLN A 30 -5.96 1.38 21.11
N GLN A 31 -6.19 2.16 20.05
CA GLN A 31 -6.31 1.66 18.68
C GLN A 31 -5.88 2.71 17.66
N LEU A 32 -5.34 2.23 16.54
CA LEU A 32 -5.11 3.03 15.34
C LEU A 32 -6.14 2.64 14.28
N VAL A 33 -6.81 3.63 13.71
CA VAL A 33 -7.77 3.47 12.62
C VAL A 33 -7.31 4.32 11.44
N VAL A 34 -7.37 3.77 10.24
CA VAL A 34 -7.08 4.53 9.01
C VAL A 34 -8.39 4.79 8.28
N ASP A 35 -8.60 6.02 7.86
CA ASP A 35 -9.77 6.41 7.07
C ASP A 35 -9.48 6.29 5.56
N GLN A 36 -10.54 6.34 4.73
CA GLN A 36 -10.44 6.29 3.26
C GLN A 36 -9.65 7.46 2.66
N THR A 37 -9.54 8.57 3.39
CA THR A 37 -8.69 9.71 3.03
C THR A 37 -7.21 9.49 3.35
N GLY A 38 -6.87 8.36 3.99
CA GLY A 38 -5.52 8.04 4.43
C GLY A 38 -5.12 8.69 5.73
N THR A 39 -6.07 9.26 6.47
CA THR A 39 -5.80 9.84 7.79
C THR A 39 -5.70 8.73 8.82
N VAL A 40 -4.59 8.69 9.55
CA VAL A 40 -4.36 7.77 10.65
C VAL A 40 -4.88 8.42 11.92
N ILE A 41 -5.92 7.84 12.50
CA ILE A 41 -6.62 8.33 13.69
C ILE A 41 -6.25 7.43 14.86
N GLY A 42 -5.70 8.03 15.92
CA GLY A 42 -5.46 7.36 17.19
C GLY A 42 -6.68 7.51 18.09
N VAL A 43 -7.21 6.40 18.58
CA VAL A 43 -8.26 6.34 19.57
C VAL A 43 -7.61 6.08 20.94
N PHE A 44 -7.90 6.96 21.93
CA PHE A 44 -7.30 6.92 23.24
C PHE A 44 -8.29 6.43 24.29
N THR A 45 -7.76 5.89 25.39
CA THR A 45 -8.58 5.36 26.52
C THR A 45 -9.45 6.40 27.20
N ASN A 46 -9.13 7.69 27.05
CA ASN A 46 -9.93 8.81 27.54
C ASN A 46 -11.13 9.16 26.64
N GLY A 47 -11.44 8.34 25.62
CA GLY A 47 -12.54 8.54 24.69
C GLY A 47 -12.30 9.62 23.63
N LYS A 48 -11.08 10.16 23.54
CA LYS A 48 -10.69 11.13 22.51
C LYS A 48 -10.03 10.44 21.33
N SER A 49 -10.26 11.01 20.14
CA SER A 49 -9.65 10.58 18.89
C SER A 49 -8.93 11.77 18.28
N TYR A 50 -7.67 11.56 17.87
CA TYR A 50 -6.84 12.56 17.20
C TYR A 50 -6.27 12.02 15.92
N SER A 51 -6.22 12.87 14.89
CA SER A 51 -5.47 12.56 13.68
C SER A 51 -3.97 12.69 13.95
N LEU A 52 -3.23 11.59 13.80
CA LEU A 52 -1.81 11.51 14.11
C LEU A 52 -0.95 11.75 12.88
N ALA A 53 -1.38 11.22 11.73
CA ALA A 53 -0.66 11.28 10.47
C ALA A 53 -1.62 11.18 9.29
N GLN A 54 -1.12 11.47 8.09
CA GLN A 54 -1.87 11.26 6.85
C GLN A 54 -0.94 10.66 5.80
N VAL A 55 -1.42 9.63 5.10
CA VAL A 55 -0.71 9.00 3.99
C VAL A 55 -0.89 9.86 2.74
N ALA A 56 0.22 10.23 2.12
CA ALA A 56 0.21 10.95 0.86
C ALA A 56 0.22 9.97 -0.32
N ILE A 57 -0.52 10.32 -1.38
CA ILE A 57 -0.55 9.58 -2.65
C ILE A 57 0.14 10.41 -3.71
N ALA A 58 1.11 9.82 -4.41
CA ALA A 58 1.73 10.41 -5.58
C ALA A 58 1.01 9.94 -6.85
N LYS A 59 0.70 10.87 -7.75
CA LYS A 59 0.20 10.60 -9.09
C LYS A 59 1.23 11.06 -10.11
N PHE A 60 1.50 10.24 -11.10
CA PHE A 60 2.39 10.56 -12.21
C PHE A 60 1.59 10.79 -13.48
N VAL A 61 2.13 11.57 -14.39
CA VAL A 61 1.53 11.80 -15.72
C VAL A 61 1.56 10.51 -16.54
N ASN A 62 2.66 9.76 -16.42
CA ASN A 62 2.84 8.46 -17.08
C ASN A 62 3.35 7.42 -16.06
N ASN A 63 2.46 6.54 -15.60
CA ASN A 63 2.78 5.49 -14.63
C ASN A 63 3.69 4.40 -15.24
N GLU A 64 3.60 4.16 -16.56
CA GLU A 64 4.43 3.15 -17.25
C GLU A 64 5.90 3.60 -17.38
N GLY A 65 6.14 4.90 -17.25
CA GLY A 65 7.48 5.47 -17.25
C GLY A 65 8.25 5.32 -15.94
N LEU A 66 7.64 4.79 -14.88
CA LEU A 66 8.29 4.57 -13.60
C LEU A 66 9.29 3.42 -13.69
N MET A 67 10.44 3.59 -13.05
CA MET A 67 11.45 2.53 -12.95
C MET A 67 11.21 1.70 -11.70
N SER A 68 11.09 0.36 -11.87
CA SER A 68 10.98 -0.56 -10.74
C SER A 68 12.37 -0.82 -10.15
N GLU A 69 12.53 -0.56 -8.86
CA GLU A 69 13.76 -0.83 -8.09
C GLU A 69 13.71 -2.16 -7.33
N GLY A 70 12.61 -2.90 -7.49
CA GLY A 70 12.37 -4.14 -6.75
C GLY A 70 11.67 -3.91 -5.41
N GLY A 71 11.17 -4.99 -4.78
CA GLY A 71 10.45 -4.89 -3.51
C GLY A 71 9.18 -4.02 -3.54
N THR A 72 8.51 -3.93 -4.70
CA THR A 72 7.36 -3.03 -4.93
C THR A 72 7.68 -1.52 -4.85
N LEU A 73 8.98 -1.16 -4.93
CA LEU A 73 9.42 0.23 -4.97
C LEU A 73 9.56 0.71 -6.41
N PHE A 74 9.16 1.96 -6.63
CA PHE A 74 9.27 2.64 -7.91
C PHE A 74 9.96 3.98 -7.73
N SER A 75 10.85 4.31 -8.67
CA SER A 75 11.49 5.62 -8.75
C SER A 75 10.98 6.41 -9.96
N ALA A 76 10.97 7.72 -9.82
CA ALA A 76 10.60 8.62 -10.90
C ALA A 76 11.69 8.63 -11.97
N SER A 77 11.28 8.62 -13.24
CA SER A 77 12.17 8.77 -14.39
C SER A 77 11.79 10.01 -15.20
N PRO A 78 12.66 10.48 -16.11
CA PRO A 78 12.30 11.57 -17.03
C PRO A 78 11.04 11.30 -17.87
N ASN A 79 10.72 10.01 -18.10
CA ASN A 79 9.55 9.59 -18.87
C ASN A 79 8.26 9.53 -18.03
N SER A 80 8.36 9.41 -16.69
CA SER A 80 7.19 9.40 -15.82
C SER A 80 6.65 10.80 -15.51
N GLY A 81 7.50 11.82 -15.62
CA GLY A 81 7.23 13.17 -15.15
C GLY A 81 7.36 13.30 -13.64
N ASP A 82 7.15 14.53 -13.15
CA ASP A 82 7.25 14.84 -11.72
C ASP A 82 6.06 14.29 -10.93
N PRO A 83 6.28 13.83 -9.69
CA PRO A 83 5.22 13.33 -8.83
C PRO A 83 4.29 14.44 -8.36
N ILE A 84 2.99 14.32 -8.59
CA ILE A 84 1.96 15.20 -8.03
C ILE A 84 1.47 14.59 -6.73
N ILE A 85 2.03 15.07 -5.61
CA ILE A 85 1.73 14.54 -4.27
C ILE A 85 0.47 15.22 -3.71
N GLY A 86 -0.37 14.46 -3.01
CA GLY A 86 -1.54 15.00 -2.33
C GLY A 86 -2.31 13.92 -1.57
N THR A 87 -3.43 14.34 -0.98
CA THR A 87 -4.30 13.46 -0.21
C THR A 87 -5.14 12.56 -1.11
N ALA A 88 -5.53 11.40 -0.58
CA ALA A 88 -6.44 10.48 -1.25
C ALA A 88 -7.79 11.14 -1.59
N GLY A 89 -8.44 10.70 -2.64
CA GLY A 89 -9.75 11.19 -3.08
C GLY A 89 -9.75 12.58 -3.73
N THR A 90 -8.61 13.25 -3.88
CA THR A 90 -8.52 14.59 -4.48
C THR A 90 -7.67 14.58 -5.74
N GLY A 91 -7.96 15.48 -6.69
CA GLY A 91 -7.14 15.65 -7.92
C GLY A 91 -7.03 14.40 -8.79
N GLY A 92 -8.04 13.52 -8.80
CA GLY A 92 -8.02 12.28 -9.57
C GLY A 92 -7.11 11.19 -8.98
N ARG A 93 -6.76 11.30 -7.71
CA ARG A 93 -6.13 10.23 -6.92
C ARG A 93 -7.22 9.33 -6.35
N GLY A 94 -6.94 8.02 -6.27
CA GLY A 94 -7.85 7.05 -5.69
C GLY A 94 -8.02 7.19 -4.17
N ASN A 95 -8.99 6.46 -3.63
CA ASN A 95 -9.17 6.35 -2.18
C ASN A 95 -8.29 5.25 -1.61
N ILE A 96 -7.95 5.36 -0.34
CA ILE A 96 -7.26 4.29 0.39
C ILE A 96 -8.31 3.33 0.94
N GLN A 97 -8.07 2.04 0.79
CA GLN A 97 -8.89 1.00 1.39
C GLN A 97 -8.15 0.45 2.61
N PRO A 98 -8.57 0.84 3.82
CA PRO A 98 -7.92 0.38 5.03
C PRO A 98 -8.23 -1.09 5.31
N SER A 99 -7.40 -1.72 6.13
CA SER A 99 -7.57 -3.12 6.59
C SER A 99 -7.69 -4.14 5.46
N SER A 100 -7.10 -3.86 4.29
CA SER A 100 -7.11 -4.73 3.12
C SER A 100 -5.69 -5.02 2.65
N LEU A 101 -5.46 -6.22 2.17
CA LEU A 101 -4.23 -6.62 1.51
C LEU A 101 -4.51 -6.82 0.02
N GLU A 102 -3.66 -6.27 -0.83
CA GLU A 102 -3.73 -6.48 -2.26
C GLU A 102 -3.35 -7.91 -2.60
N MET A 103 -4.23 -8.61 -3.29
CA MET A 103 -3.98 -9.97 -3.75
C MET A 103 -3.31 -9.96 -5.12
N SER A 104 -2.55 -11.02 -5.42
CA SER A 104 -1.97 -11.20 -6.75
C SER A 104 -3.07 -11.41 -7.80
N ASN A 105 -2.97 -10.71 -8.93
CA ASN A 105 -3.82 -10.89 -10.09
C ASN A 105 -3.24 -11.90 -11.11
N VAL A 106 -2.19 -12.62 -10.75
CA VAL A 106 -1.56 -13.63 -11.61
C VAL A 106 -2.40 -14.90 -11.62
N ASP A 107 -2.85 -15.28 -12.82
CA ASP A 107 -3.52 -16.57 -13.03
C ASP A 107 -2.48 -17.68 -13.20
N LEU A 108 -2.33 -18.49 -12.17
CA LEU A 108 -1.41 -19.63 -12.16
C LEU A 108 -1.77 -20.67 -13.21
N SER A 109 -3.08 -20.93 -13.46
CA SER A 109 -3.53 -21.93 -14.44
C SER A 109 -3.11 -21.52 -15.84
N ARG A 110 -3.28 -20.25 -16.17
CA ARG A 110 -2.83 -19.69 -17.45
C ARG A 110 -1.33 -19.76 -17.61
N SER A 111 -0.60 -19.39 -16.57
CA SER A 111 0.87 -19.42 -16.58
C SER A 111 1.42 -20.83 -16.73
N LEU A 112 0.83 -21.82 -16.02
CA LEU A 112 1.19 -23.24 -16.16
C LEU A 112 0.87 -23.78 -17.55
N THR A 113 -0.30 -23.43 -18.10
CA THR A 113 -0.66 -23.83 -19.47
C THR A 113 0.34 -23.29 -20.49
N GLN A 114 0.74 -22.04 -20.35
CA GLN A 114 1.74 -21.41 -21.20
C GLN A 114 3.10 -22.09 -21.10
N LEU A 115 3.51 -22.47 -19.88
CA LEU A 115 4.74 -23.24 -19.63
C LEU A 115 4.69 -24.59 -20.32
N ILE A 116 3.58 -25.31 -20.23
CA ILE A 116 3.42 -26.62 -20.92
C ILE A 116 3.53 -26.46 -22.45
N VAL A 117 2.89 -25.42 -23.01
CA VAL A 117 2.97 -25.14 -24.46
C VAL A 117 4.40 -24.88 -24.90
N VAL A 118 5.14 -24.04 -24.14
CA VAL A 118 6.54 -23.73 -24.42
C VAL A 118 7.42 -24.99 -24.31
N GLN A 119 7.21 -25.81 -23.26
CA GLN A 119 7.94 -27.07 -23.09
C GLN A 119 7.69 -28.05 -24.28
N ARG A 120 6.43 -28.17 -24.71
CA ARG A 120 6.09 -29.02 -25.86
C ARG A 120 6.69 -28.48 -27.17
N GLY A 121 6.70 -27.15 -27.34
CA GLY A 121 7.37 -26.51 -28.48
C GLY A 121 8.86 -26.80 -28.49
N PHE A 122 9.53 -26.73 -27.36
CA PHE A 122 10.95 -27.08 -27.25
C PHE A 122 11.20 -28.56 -27.54
N GLN A 123 10.36 -29.47 -27.02
CA GLN A 123 10.46 -30.90 -27.32
C GLN A 123 10.26 -31.21 -28.80
N ALA A 124 9.26 -30.54 -29.44
CA ALA A 124 9.03 -30.70 -30.89
C ALA A 124 10.24 -30.27 -31.72
N ASN A 125 10.82 -29.10 -31.39
CA ASN A 125 12.03 -28.63 -32.08
C ASN A 125 13.23 -29.59 -31.89
N SER A 126 13.43 -30.09 -30.68
CA SER A 126 14.47 -31.09 -30.40
C SER A 126 14.26 -32.39 -31.22
N LYS A 127 13.00 -32.80 -31.34
CA LYS A 127 12.63 -33.97 -32.12
C LYS A 127 12.94 -33.77 -33.62
N THR A 128 12.68 -32.57 -34.15
CA THR A 128 13.01 -32.23 -35.55
C THR A 128 14.50 -32.33 -35.81
N ILE A 129 15.33 -31.84 -34.90
CA ILE A 129 16.80 -31.94 -35.02
C ILE A 129 17.27 -33.39 -35.01
N THR A 130 16.77 -34.20 -34.06
CA THR A 130 17.14 -35.62 -33.97
C THR A 130 16.69 -36.43 -35.17
N THR A 131 15.52 -36.13 -35.78
CA THR A 131 15.07 -36.78 -37.02
C THR A 131 15.93 -36.37 -38.23
N SER A 132 16.35 -35.10 -38.31
CA SER A 132 17.28 -34.64 -39.34
C SER A 132 18.62 -35.33 -39.24
N ASP A 133 19.16 -35.47 -38.03
CA ASP A 133 20.40 -36.22 -37.80
C ASP A 133 20.29 -37.68 -38.20
N GLN A 134 19.18 -38.34 -37.88
CA GLN A 134 18.90 -39.72 -38.29
C GLN A 134 18.83 -39.86 -39.80
N MET A 135 18.15 -38.93 -40.52
CA MET A 135 18.11 -38.92 -41.98
C MET A 135 19.50 -38.77 -42.60
N LEU A 136 20.30 -37.84 -42.08
CA LEU A 136 21.66 -37.65 -42.55
C LEU A 136 22.52 -38.90 -42.34
N ASN A 137 22.42 -39.55 -41.18
CA ASN A 137 23.12 -40.81 -40.93
C ASN A 137 22.69 -41.95 -41.87
N THR A 138 21.39 -42.04 -42.15
CA THR A 138 20.87 -43.04 -43.09
C THR A 138 21.38 -42.78 -44.52
N LEU A 139 21.41 -41.52 -44.97
CA LEU A 139 21.96 -41.16 -46.29
C LEU A 139 23.46 -41.46 -46.41
N LEU A 140 24.22 -41.25 -45.34
CA LEU A 140 25.67 -41.59 -45.33
C LEU A 140 25.89 -43.10 -45.41
N GLN A 141 25.01 -43.90 -44.83
CA GLN A 141 25.10 -45.39 -44.94
C GLN A 141 24.73 -45.93 -46.32
N LEU A 142 23.80 -45.24 -47.05
CA LEU A 142 23.44 -45.64 -48.41
C LEU A 142 24.49 -45.32 -49.47
N LYS A 143 25.49 -44.51 -49.16
CA LYS A 143 26.61 -44.13 -50.04
C LYS A 143 27.76 -45.09 -49.96
N ARG A 144 27.71 -46.17 -49.20
CA ARG A 144 28.74 -47.23 -49.13
C ARG A 144 28.44 -48.34 -50.09
#